data_c1a41ff228c29de34f4b11cc9cd673ff
#
_entry.id   c1a41ff228c29de34f4b11cc9cd673ff
#
_cell.length_a   1.000
_cell.length_b   1.000
_cell.length_c   1.000
_cell.angle_alpha   90.00
_cell.angle_beta   90.00
_cell.angle_gamma   90.00
#
_symmetry.space_group_name_H-M   'P 1'
#
loop_
_entity.id
_entity.type
_entity.pdbx_description
1 polymer ?
#
loop_
_entity_poly.entity_id
_entity_poly.type
_entity_poly.pdbx_seq_one_letter_code
_entity_poly.pdbx_strand_id
1 'polypeptide(L)'
;MNLKSFINNKYTLVGSIVFYLTGVYLTSRFATYLPCEGSPGILFPSAERWLSSSLSNHSVNSILILSGGILLLRINNLFSLIQKHTLLPFLFFLLLEVCSPSLSLLCNGNIMAVVLTTILFPFFSAYQQERAQPAFLMMGIISLCTLFYPEFAYYIPLSIIGFAQIRYFTLKSLLGTFIGFATPFWVLIGIGIMPFSGLFALIPDFTFHIPETLPFNDPQFWTIVLTALLGLFSGTATLYTTFNEKRQTRAYNGFINLLSVYSAILLIIDYRNYTLYLPVLNMAVAMQAAFFFTNNTKKYGVVLFYLILTLYTGLFVWNLLPV
;
A
#
# COMPACT_ATOMS: atom_id res chain seq x y z
N MET A 1 -28.18 5.16 -12.98
CA MET A 1 -27.55 4.01 -12.29
C MET A 1 -27.38 4.38 -10.83
N ASN A 2 -27.85 3.56 -9.90
CA ASN A 2 -27.81 3.91 -8.48
C ASN A 2 -26.47 3.44 -7.91
N LEU A 3 -25.61 4.34 -7.44
CA LEU A 3 -24.27 4.01 -6.92
C LEU A 3 -24.35 2.89 -5.85
N LYS A 4 -25.44 2.86 -5.07
CA LYS A 4 -25.69 1.80 -4.08
C LYS A 4 -25.78 0.39 -4.68
N SER A 5 -26.38 0.24 -5.88
CA SER A 5 -26.48 -1.05 -6.54
C SER A 5 -25.15 -1.47 -7.17
N PHE A 6 -24.33 -0.49 -7.61
CA PHE A 6 -23.00 -0.75 -8.15
C PHE A 6 -22.01 -1.19 -7.07
N ILE A 7 -22.05 -0.56 -5.89
CA ILE A 7 -21.10 -0.77 -4.78
C ILE A 7 -21.13 -2.21 -4.24
N ASN A 8 -22.25 -2.91 -4.34
CA ASN A 8 -22.42 -4.23 -3.72
C ASN A 8 -22.78 -5.35 -4.74
N ASN A 9 -22.57 -5.09 -6.02
CA ASN A 9 -22.92 -6.05 -7.06
C ASN A 9 -21.74 -6.98 -7.37
N LYS A 10 -22.00 -8.29 -7.48
CA LYS A 10 -21.00 -9.30 -7.90
C LYS A 10 -20.38 -8.97 -9.28
N TYR A 11 -21.15 -8.35 -10.17
CA TYR A 11 -20.65 -7.93 -11.48
C TYR A 11 -19.59 -6.83 -11.39
N THR A 12 -19.61 -6.01 -10.34
CA THR A 12 -18.57 -4.98 -10.12
C THR A 12 -17.23 -5.63 -9.79
N LEU A 13 -17.23 -6.70 -8.99
CA LEU A 13 -16.01 -7.45 -8.69
C LEU A 13 -15.43 -8.09 -9.95
N VAL A 14 -16.25 -8.79 -10.73
CA VAL A 14 -15.80 -9.41 -11.98
C VAL A 14 -15.32 -8.33 -12.96
N GLY A 15 -16.07 -7.25 -13.10
CA GLY A 15 -15.70 -6.12 -13.97
C GLY A 15 -14.38 -5.46 -13.57
N SER A 16 -14.10 -5.29 -12.27
CA SER A 16 -12.82 -4.74 -11.80
C SER A 16 -11.63 -5.67 -12.07
N ILE A 17 -11.81 -6.99 -11.93
CA ILE A 17 -10.77 -7.98 -12.27
C ILE A 17 -10.50 -7.95 -13.78
N VAL A 18 -11.55 -7.97 -14.60
CA VAL A 18 -11.41 -7.91 -16.07
C VAL A 18 -10.72 -6.61 -16.48
N PHE A 19 -11.13 -5.47 -15.91
CA PHE A 19 -10.48 -4.17 -16.17
C PHE A 19 -9.00 -4.20 -15.80
N TYR A 20 -8.64 -4.73 -14.63
CA TYR A 20 -7.26 -4.87 -14.20
C TYR A 20 -6.45 -5.74 -15.15
N LEU A 21 -6.92 -6.96 -15.47
CA LEU A 21 -6.21 -7.88 -16.35
C LEU A 21 -6.05 -7.34 -17.78
N THR A 22 -7.08 -6.66 -18.31
CA THR A 22 -6.97 -5.99 -19.62
C THR A 22 -5.97 -4.84 -19.58
N GLY A 23 -5.94 -4.07 -18.49
CA GLY A 23 -4.95 -3.01 -18.29
C GLY A 23 -3.51 -3.56 -18.24
N VAL A 24 -3.25 -4.60 -17.47
CA VAL A 24 -1.95 -5.28 -17.42
C VAL A 24 -1.55 -5.82 -18.81
N TYR A 25 -2.49 -6.42 -19.54
CA TYR A 25 -2.22 -6.88 -20.91
C TYR A 25 -1.84 -5.73 -21.85
N LEU A 26 -2.58 -4.62 -21.84
CA LEU A 26 -2.27 -3.43 -22.64
C LEU A 26 -0.90 -2.85 -22.24
N THR A 27 -0.63 -2.75 -20.96
CA THR A 27 0.67 -2.30 -20.45
C THR A 27 1.81 -3.19 -20.95
N SER A 28 1.66 -4.52 -20.91
CA SER A 28 2.67 -5.45 -21.38
C SER A 28 2.97 -5.36 -22.89
N ARG A 29 2.05 -4.76 -23.68
CA ARG A 29 2.18 -4.60 -25.13
C ARG A 29 2.68 -3.24 -25.58
N PHE A 30 2.30 -2.19 -24.86
CA PHE A 30 2.47 -0.81 -25.32
C PHE A 30 3.40 0.03 -24.45
N ALA A 31 3.55 -0.30 -23.17
CA ALA A 31 4.41 0.50 -22.31
C ALA A 31 5.89 0.11 -22.47
N THR A 32 6.74 1.13 -22.60
CA THR A 32 8.19 0.99 -22.48
C THR A 32 8.53 1.02 -20.98
N TYR A 33 8.99 -0.12 -20.45
CA TYR A 33 9.32 -0.23 -19.04
C TYR A 33 10.65 0.44 -18.72
N LEU A 34 10.64 1.29 -17.71
CA LEU A 34 11.84 1.59 -16.95
C LEU A 34 11.96 0.48 -15.88
N PRO A 35 13.09 -0.21 -15.79
CA PRO A 35 13.30 -1.19 -14.73
C PRO A 35 13.20 -0.49 -13.38
N CYS A 36 12.39 -1.03 -12.47
CA CYS A 36 12.39 -0.62 -11.07
C CYS A 36 13.75 -0.99 -10.47
N GLU A 37 14.62 -0.05 -10.21
CA GLU A 37 15.89 -0.31 -9.52
C GLU A 37 15.62 -0.41 -8.01
N GLY A 38 15.03 -1.51 -7.55
CA GLY A 38 14.95 -1.80 -6.11
C GLY A 38 16.31 -2.22 -5.56
N SER A 39 16.65 -1.80 -4.34
CA SER A 39 17.86 -2.26 -3.69
C SER A 39 17.78 -3.78 -3.42
N PRO A 40 18.87 -4.51 -3.68
CA PRO A 40 18.93 -5.93 -3.35
C PRO A 40 18.96 -6.09 -1.83
N GLY A 41 18.22 -7.06 -1.32
CA GLY A 41 18.33 -7.48 0.08
C GLY A 41 19.56 -8.36 0.33
N ILE A 42 19.80 -8.69 1.58
CA ILE A 42 20.91 -9.61 1.96
C ILE A 42 20.61 -11.03 1.49
N LEU A 43 19.35 -11.47 1.56
CA LEU A 43 18.98 -12.85 1.27
C LEU A 43 18.54 -13.06 -0.17
N PHE A 44 17.98 -12.05 -0.81
CA PHE A 44 17.43 -12.16 -2.16
C PHE A 44 17.75 -10.93 -3.03
N PRO A 45 17.93 -11.13 -4.34
CA PRO A 45 17.98 -10.00 -5.28
C PRO A 45 16.64 -9.27 -5.33
N SER A 46 16.60 -8.10 -5.98
CA SER A 46 15.36 -7.35 -6.21
C SER A 46 14.29 -8.24 -6.87
N ALA A 47 13.01 -8.02 -6.51
CA ALA A 47 11.89 -8.88 -6.93
C ALA A 47 11.79 -9.08 -8.45
N GLU A 48 12.17 -8.07 -9.22
CA GLU A 48 12.18 -8.10 -10.68
C GLU A 48 13.09 -9.19 -11.27
N ARG A 49 14.18 -9.49 -10.55
CA ARG A 49 15.18 -10.49 -10.99
C ARG A 49 14.80 -11.93 -10.60
N TRP A 50 13.69 -12.14 -9.90
CA TRP A 50 13.24 -13.47 -9.49
C TRP A 50 12.77 -14.32 -10.67
N LEU A 51 12.20 -13.67 -11.68
CA LEU A 51 11.58 -14.32 -12.82
C LEU A 51 12.23 -13.82 -14.11
N SER A 52 12.77 -14.75 -14.89
CA SER A 52 13.45 -14.45 -16.16
C SER A 52 12.48 -14.11 -17.31
N SER A 53 11.23 -14.57 -17.23
CA SER A 53 10.21 -14.34 -18.25
C SER A 53 9.31 -13.16 -17.88
N SER A 54 9.17 -12.19 -18.80
CA SER A 54 8.26 -11.03 -18.62
C SER A 54 6.82 -11.48 -18.35
N LEU A 55 6.33 -12.52 -19.04
CA LEU A 55 4.99 -13.04 -18.86
C LEU A 55 4.79 -13.61 -17.44
N SER A 56 5.76 -14.37 -16.94
CA SER A 56 5.71 -14.92 -15.58
C SER A 56 5.71 -13.81 -14.54
N ASN A 57 6.50 -12.76 -14.77
CA ASN A 57 6.61 -11.60 -13.88
C ASN A 57 5.27 -10.87 -13.77
N HIS A 58 4.62 -10.54 -14.90
CA HIS A 58 3.28 -9.95 -14.90
C HIS A 58 2.22 -10.84 -14.25
N SER A 59 2.30 -12.16 -14.48
CA SER A 59 1.31 -13.11 -13.92
C SER A 59 1.42 -13.20 -12.41
N VAL A 60 2.64 -13.35 -11.88
CA VAL A 60 2.88 -13.41 -10.43
C VAL A 60 2.51 -12.10 -9.77
N ASN A 61 2.87 -10.96 -10.37
CA ASN A 61 2.48 -9.65 -9.87
C ASN A 61 0.95 -9.49 -9.83
N SER A 62 0.26 -9.92 -10.89
CA SER A 62 -1.21 -9.85 -10.94
C SER A 62 -1.87 -10.67 -9.82
N ILE A 63 -1.36 -11.87 -9.54
CA ILE A 63 -1.84 -12.69 -8.42
C ILE A 63 -1.58 -11.98 -7.08
N LEU A 64 -0.40 -11.38 -6.91
CA LEU A 64 -0.03 -10.64 -5.72
C LEU A 64 -0.98 -9.45 -5.48
N ILE A 65 -1.22 -8.61 -6.49
CA ILE A 65 -2.11 -7.45 -6.40
C ILE A 65 -3.57 -7.87 -6.14
N LEU A 66 -4.06 -8.89 -6.84
CA LEU A 66 -5.41 -9.43 -6.57
C LEU A 66 -5.53 -9.93 -5.13
N SER A 67 -4.51 -10.62 -4.62
CA SER A 67 -4.49 -11.08 -3.21
C SER A 67 -4.51 -9.90 -2.23
N GLY A 68 -3.74 -8.83 -2.49
CA GLY A 68 -3.75 -7.60 -1.72
C GLY A 68 -5.13 -6.94 -1.68
N GLY A 69 -5.80 -6.85 -2.82
CA GLY A 69 -7.17 -6.35 -2.89
C GLY A 69 -8.17 -7.18 -2.08
N ILE A 70 -8.05 -8.51 -2.12
CA ILE A 70 -8.88 -9.41 -1.29
C ILE A 70 -8.59 -9.21 0.20
N LEU A 71 -7.33 -9.03 0.58
CA LEU A 71 -6.94 -8.75 1.97
C LEU A 71 -7.57 -7.44 2.46
N LEU A 72 -7.60 -6.38 1.62
CA LEU A 72 -8.27 -5.12 1.95
C LEU A 72 -9.76 -5.32 2.23
N LEU A 73 -10.47 -6.13 1.42
CA LEU A 73 -11.86 -6.47 1.69
C LEU A 73 -12.02 -7.22 3.02
N ARG A 74 -11.12 -8.17 3.30
CA ARG A 74 -11.13 -8.90 4.57
C ARG A 74 -10.92 -7.99 5.77
N ILE A 75 -9.96 -7.06 5.69
CA ILE A 75 -9.71 -6.08 6.75
C ILE A 75 -10.94 -5.23 6.98
N ASN A 76 -11.55 -4.71 5.92
CA ASN A 76 -12.78 -3.94 6.03
C ASN A 76 -13.89 -4.72 6.73
N ASN A 77 -14.09 -5.99 6.35
CA ASN A 77 -15.16 -6.81 6.90
C ASN A 77 -14.92 -7.22 8.36
N LEU A 78 -13.67 -7.54 8.73
CA LEU A 78 -13.32 -7.97 10.10
C LEU A 78 -13.34 -6.82 11.09
N PHE A 79 -12.80 -5.66 10.69
CA PHE A 79 -12.62 -4.52 11.60
C PHE A 79 -13.68 -3.42 11.40
N SER A 80 -14.62 -3.63 10.47
CA SER A 80 -15.72 -2.69 10.18
C SER A 80 -15.23 -1.26 9.97
N LEU A 81 -14.16 -1.10 9.18
CA LEU A 81 -13.57 0.21 8.86
C LEU A 81 -14.59 1.09 8.14
N ILE A 82 -15.27 0.48 7.17
CA ILE A 82 -16.43 1.03 6.49
C ILE A 82 -17.64 0.24 7.04
N GLN A 83 -18.58 0.92 7.69
CA GLN A 83 -19.71 0.27 8.36
C GLN A 83 -20.68 -0.45 7.42
N LYS A 84 -20.43 -0.41 6.12
CA LYS A 84 -21.23 -1.04 5.07
C LYS A 84 -20.37 -2.05 4.31
N HIS A 85 -20.96 -3.19 3.96
CA HIS A 85 -20.31 -4.09 3.01
C HIS A 85 -20.14 -3.40 1.66
N THR A 86 -18.93 -3.31 1.19
CA THR A 86 -18.59 -2.62 -0.06
C THR A 86 -17.39 -3.28 -0.74
N LEU A 87 -17.44 -3.36 -2.06
CA LEU A 87 -16.33 -3.84 -2.90
C LEU A 87 -15.40 -2.72 -3.35
N LEU A 88 -15.70 -1.46 -2.97
CA LEU A 88 -14.94 -0.30 -3.42
C LEU A 88 -13.45 -0.32 -3.04
N PRO A 89 -13.00 -0.81 -1.86
CA PRO A 89 -11.57 -0.91 -1.56
C PRO A 89 -10.82 -1.72 -2.59
N PHE A 90 -11.39 -2.83 -3.02
CA PHE A 90 -10.83 -3.70 -4.04
C PHE A 90 -10.77 -3.00 -5.40
N LEU A 91 -11.90 -2.39 -5.81
CA LEU A 91 -11.99 -1.67 -7.09
C LEU A 91 -10.98 -0.53 -7.17
N PHE A 92 -10.93 0.33 -6.14
CA PHE A 92 -9.99 1.46 -6.14
C PHE A 92 -8.54 0.99 -6.11
N PHE A 93 -8.21 -0.04 -5.35
CA PHE A 93 -6.86 -0.56 -5.32
C PHE A 93 -6.42 -1.05 -6.70
N LEU A 94 -7.24 -1.86 -7.37
CA LEU A 94 -6.93 -2.32 -8.73
C LEU A 94 -6.86 -1.18 -9.76
N LEU A 95 -7.75 -0.18 -9.64
CA LEU A 95 -7.73 1.00 -10.52
C LEU A 95 -6.42 1.78 -10.36
N LEU A 96 -6.01 2.06 -9.13
CA LEU A 96 -4.79 2.84 -8.85
C LEU A 96 -3.53 2.09 -9.31
N GLU A 97 -3.48 0.76 -9.09
CA GLU A 97 -2.35 -0.06 -9.54
C GLU A 97 -2.22 -0.12 -11.07
N VAL A 98 -3.33 -0.29 -11.78
CA VAL A 98 -3.31 -0.33 -13.25
C VAL A 98 -2.87 0.98 -13.86
N CYS A 99 -3.27 2.12 -13.26
CA CYS A 99 -2.96 3.44 -13.82
C CYS A 99 -1.47 3.81 -13.75
N SER A 100 -0.67 3.02 -13.07
CA SER A 100 0.79 3.15 -13.01
C SER A 100 1.47 1.98 -13.73
N PRO A 101 1.80 2.09 -15.03
CA PRO A 101 2.38 1.00 -15.83
C PRO A 101 3.68 0.42 -15.22
N SER A 102 4.49 1.24 -14.55
CA SER A 102 5.69 0.82 -13.84
C SER A 102 5.42 -0.23 -12.75
N LEU A 103 4.22 -0.27 -12.18
CA LEU A 103 3.80 -1.24 -11.16
C LEU A 103 3.26 -2.54 -11.74
N SER A 104 3.16 -2.67 -13.07
CA SER A 104 2.64 -3.89 -13.72
C SER A 104 3.59 -5.08 -13.61
N LEU A 105 4.89 -4.83 -13.42
CA LEU A 105 5.90 -5.84 -13.11
C LEU A 105 5.98 -6.08 -11.61
N LEU A 106 6.43 -7.28 -11.24
CA LEU A 106 6.72 -7.60 -9.84
C LEU A 106 7.85 -6.70 -9.35
N CYS A 107 7.56 -5.85 -8.38
CA CYS A 107 8.51 -4.95 -7.75
C CYS A 107 8.45 -5.05 -6.22
N ASN A 108 9.52 -4.60 -5.56
CA ASN A 108 9.61 -4.61 -4.10
C ASN A 108 8.43 -3.87 -3.44
N GLY A 109 7.96 -2.77 -4.05
CA GLY A 109 6.85 -1.98 -3.54
C GLY A 109 5.51 -2.73 -3.52
N ASN A 110 5.23 -3.54 -4.56
CA ASN A 110 4.01 -4.35 -4.61
C ASN A 110 4.00 -5.41 -3.49
N ILE A 111 5.17 -6.04 -3.26
CA ILE A 111 5.33 -6.99 -2.15
C ILE A 111 5.13 -6.24 -0.82
N MET A 112 5.74 -5.06 -0.68
CA MET A 112 5.62 -4.23 0.52
C MET A 112 4.18 -3.85 0.82
N ALA A 113 3.40 -3.43 -0.18
CA ALA A 113 1.99 -3.09 -0.01
C ALA A 113 1.16 -4.28 0.51
N VAL A 114 1.35 -5.48 -0.06
CA VAL A 114 0.62 -6.68 0.36
C VAL A 114 1.03 -7.13 1.76
N VAL A 115 2.33 -7.08 2.08
CA VAL A 115 2.83 -7.42 3.42
C VAL A 115 2.33 -6.42 4.46
N LEU A 116 2.40 -5.11 4.20
CA LEU A 116 1.86 -4.09 5.11
C LEU A 116 0.35 -4.26 5.30
N THR A 117 -0.40 -4.60 4.23
CA THR A 117 -1.82 -4.96 4.35
C THR A 117 -2.00 -6.15 5.31
N THR A 118 -1.15 -7.18 5.21
CA THR A 118 -1.20 -8.32 6.11
C THR A 118 -0.90 -7.94 7.56
N ILE A 119 0.04 -7.04 7.79
CA ILE A 119 0.40 -6.51 9.11
C ILE A 119 -0.77 -5.73 9.75
N LEU A 120 -1.68 -5.15 8.98
CA LEU A 120 -2.85 -4.48 9.53
C LEU A 120 -3.76 -5.42 10.35
N PHE A 121 -3.76 -6.75 10.10
CA PHE A 121 -4.56 -7.70 10.90
C PHE A 121 -4.11 -7.75 12.37
N PRO A 122 -2.86 -8.11 12.71
CA PRO A 122 -2.41 -8.07 14.08
C PRO A 122 -2.43 -6.65 14.65
N PHE A 123 -2.19 -5.62 13.83
CA PHE A 123 -2.23 -4.22 14.26
C PHE A 123 -3.60 -3.82 14.78
N PHE A 124 -4.67 -4.01 13.99
CA PHE A 124 -6.02 -3.65 14.42
C PHE A 124 -6.55 -4.55 15.53
N SER A 125 -6.12 -5.82 15.57
CA SER A 125 -6.47 -6.71 16.69
C SER A 125 -5.87 -6.27 18.03
N ALA A 126 -4.78 -5.49 18.00
CA ALA A 126 -4.10 -4.99 19.20
C ALA A 126 -4.84 -3.83 19.89
N TYR A 127 -5.92 -3.30 19.33
CA TYR A 127 -6.63 -2.15 19.89
C TYR A 127 -6.96 -2.32 21.37
N GLN A 128 -6.42 -1.43 22.22
CA GLN A 128 -6.58 -1.42 23.67
C GLN A 128 -6.20 -2.75 24.39
N GLN A 129 -5.36 -3.58 23.75
CA GLN A 129 -4.85 -4.78 24.42
C GLN A 129 -3.57 -4.49 25.18
N GLU A 130 -3.31 -5.28 26.21
CA GLU A 130 -2.05 -5.21 27.01
C GLU A 130 -1.10 -6.38 26.70
N ARG A 131 -1.38 -7.18 25.67
CA ARG A 131 -0.57 -8.35 25.30
C ARG A 131 0.58 -7.94 24.41
N ALA A 132 1.78 -8.53 24.61
CA ALA A 132 2.93 -8.26 23.77
C ALA A 132 2.87 -8.94 22.38
N GLN A 133 2.05 -9.99 22.25
CA GLN A 133 2.00 -10.85 21.06
C GLN A 133 1.72 -10.10 19.73
N PRO A 134 0.75 -9.19 19.62
CA PRO A 134 0.54 -8.47 18.36
C PRO A 134 1.76 -7.64 17.94
N ALA A 135 2.41 -6.94 18.88
CA ALA A 135 3.61 -6.16 18.59
C ALA A 135 4.77 -7.05 18.14
N PHE A 136 4.96 -8.19 18.80
CA PHE A 136 5.97 -9.18 18.42
C PHE A 136 5.74 -9.68 16.98
N LEU A 137 4.51 -10.07 16.64
CA LEU A 137 4.18 -10.56 15.29
C LEU A 137 4.41 -9.48 14.22
N MET A 138 3.93 -8.25 14.46
CA MET A 138 4.10 -7.16 13.51
C MET A 138 5.55 -6.85 13.24
N MET A 139 6.32 -6.63 14.31
CA MET A 139 7.73 -6.27 14.18
C MET A 139 8.57 -7.44 13.68
N GLY A 140 8.20 -8.67 14.02
CA GLY A 140 8.82 -9.86 13.46
C GLY A 140 8.61 -9.97 11.94
N ILE A 141 7.41 -9.68 11.44
CA ILE A 141 7.14 -9.66 9.99
C ILE A 141 7.91 -8.52 9.31
N ILE A 142 7.89 -7.30 9.87
CA ILE A 142 8.64 -6.16 9.31
C ILE A 142 10.13 -6.48 9.28
N SER A 143 10.69 -6.98 10.39
CA SER A 143 12.10 -7.34 10.50
C SER A 143 12.49 -8.45 9.52
N LEU A 144 11.66 -9.47 9.37
CA LEU A 144 11.88 -10.53 8.40
C LEU A 144 11.87 -9.97 6.98
N CYS A 145 10.92 -9.08 6.65
CA CYS A 145 10.87 -8.43 5.35
C CYS A 145 12.04 -7.48 5.11
N THR A 146 12.58 -6.83 6.15
CA THR A 146 13.77 -6.00 6.06
C THR A 146 15.01 -6.80 5.62
N LEU A 147 15.08 -8.09 5.94
CA LEU A 147 16.14 -8.99 5.46
C LEU A 147 16.06 -9.24 3.95
N PHE A 148 14.86 -9.19 3.38
CA PHE A 148 14.64 -9.30 1.94
C PHE A 148 14.84 -7.94 1.25
N TYR A 149 14.28 -6.87 1.84
CA TYR A 149 14.31 -5.50 1.32
C TYR A 149 14.48 -4.51 2.45
N PRO A 150 15.64 -3.85 2.56
CA PRO A 150 15.96 -2.91 3.65
C PRO A 150 14.94 -1.79 3.81
N GLU A 151 14.26 -1.40 2.73
CA GLU A 151 13.28 -0.31 2.70
C GLU A 151 12.05 -0.56 3.60
N PHE A 152 11.76 -1.81 3.97
CA PHE A 152 10.74 -2.09 4.99
C PHE A 152 11.03 -1.43 6.33
N ALA A 153 12.31 -1.16 6.65
CA ALA A 153 12.69 -0.46 7.87
C ALA A 153 12.09 0.94 7.97
N TYR A 154 11.80 1.60 6.84
CA TYR A 154 11.18 2.93 6.85
C TYR A 154 9.78 2.94 7.46
N TYR A 155 9.07 1.82 7.50
CA TYR A 155 7.74 1.72 8.12
C TYR A 155 7.77 1.39 9.61
N ILE A 156 8.94 1.17 10.22
CA ILE A 156 9.08 0.93 11.67
C ILE A 156 8.61 2.16 12.49
N PRO A 157 9.06 3.39 12.21
CA PRO A 157 8.62 4.57 12.96
C PRO A 157 7.10 4.76 12.88
N LEU A 158 6.51 4.54 11.68
CA LEU A 158 5.07 4.61 11.49
C LEU A 158 4.31 3.63 12.39
N SER A 159 4.82 2.38 12.51
CA SER A 159 4.20 1.35 13.34
C SER A 159 4.21 1.73 14.82
N ILE A 160 5.30 2.34 15.30
CA ILE A 160 5.43 2.82 16.69
C ILE A 160 4.44 3.96 16.96
N ILE A 161 4.35 4.95 16.05
CA ILE A 161 3.36 6.04 16.15
C ILE A 161 1.94 5.47 16.13
N GLY A 162 1.69 4.47 15.27
CA GLY A 162 0.42 3.77 15.19
C GLY A 162 0.01 3.10 16.51
N PHE A 163 0.96 2.52 17.27
CA PHE A 163 0.66 1.95 18.58
C PHE A 163 0.12 2.98 19.57
N ALA A 164 0.64 4.20 19.55
CA ALA A 164 0.10 5.29 20.35
C ALA A 164 -1.34 5.63 19.92
N GLN A 165 -1.61 5.66 18.62
CA GLN A 165 -2.93 6.00 18.08
C GLN A 165 -4.01 4.98 18.42
N ILE A 166 -3.69 3.66 18.37
CA ILE A 166 -4.62 2.60 18.74
C ILE A 166 -4.65 2.32 20.25
N ARG A 167 -3.97 3.15 21.07
CA ARG A 167 -3.88 3.01 22.53
C ARG A 167 -3.29 1.66 22.96
N TYR A 168 -2.29 1.21 22.23
CA TYR A 168 -1.58 -0.04 22.49
C TYR A 168 -0.16 0.22 23.04
N PHE A 169 0.22 1.47 23.26
CA PHE A 169 1.54 1.87 23.72
C PHE A 169 1.74 1.54 25.18
N THR A 170 2.23 0.34 25.52
CA THR A 170 2.50 -0.17 26.85
C THR A 170 3.94 -0.67 26.93
N LEU A 171 4.50 -0.83 28.13
CA LEU A 171 5.82 -1.41 28.31
C LEU A 171 5.91 -2.83 27.70
N LYS A 172 4.83 -3.62 27.82
CA LYS A 172 4.75 -4.96 27.23
C LYS A 172 4.79 -4.92 25.71
N SER A 173 4.09 -3.96 25.09
CA SER A 173 4.11 -3.79 23.62
C SER A 173 5.47 -3.33 23.13
N LEU A 174 6.17 -2.45 23.86
CA LEU A 174 7.53 -2.02 23.53
C LEU A 174 8.52 -3.17 23.60
N LEU A 175 8.47 -3.98 24.66
CA LEU A 175 9.29 -5.19 24.76
C LEU A 175 8.97 -6.18 23.63
N GLY A 176 7.69 -6.39 23.35
CA GLY A 176 7.25 -7.22 22.21
C GLY A 176 7.79 -6.72 20.88
N THR A 177 7.78 -5.39 20.65
CA THR A 177 8.36 -4.74 19.48
C THR A 177 9.85 -5.02 19.35
N PHE A 178 10.61 -4.79 20.41
CA PHE A 178 12.06 -5.00 20.42
C PHE A 178 12.43 -6.46 20.17
N ILE A 179 11.81 -7.39 20.91
CA ILE A 179 12.08 -8.83 20.76
C ILE A 179 11.63 -9.31 19.38
N GLY A 180 10.45 -8.88 18.89
CA GLY A 180 9.95 -9.23 17.56
C GLY A 180 10.88 -8.76 16.46
N PHE A 181 11.39 -7.53 16.57
CA PHE A 181 12.36 -6.99 15.61
C PHE A 181 13.70 -7.74 15.65
N ALA A 182 14.22 -8.03 16.82
CA ALA A 182 15.51 -8.69 16.98
C ALA A 182 15.51 -10.17 16.58
N THR A 183 14.37 -10.86 16.71
CA THR A 183 14.27 -12.32 16.54
C THR A 183 14.77 -12.84 15.18
N PRO A 184 14.35 -12.33 14.01
CA PRO A 184 14.83 -12.83 12.71
C PRO A 184 16.33 -12.63 12.53
N PHE A 185 16.88 -11.51 12.97
CA PHE A 185 18.33 -11.25 12.90
C PHE A 185 19.10 -12.19 13.79
N TRP A 186 18.63 -12.39 15.02
CA TRP A 186 19.25 -13.29 15.98
C TRP A 186 19.32 -14.74 15.47
N VAL A 187 18.22 -15.18 14.83
CA VAL A 187 18.16 -16.51 14.22
C VAL A 187 19.20 -16.65 13.10
N LEU A 188 19.30 -15.66 12.18
CA LEU A 188 20.24 -15.71 11.06
C LEU A 188 21.71 -15.68 11.51
N ILE A 189 22.01 -14.89 12.55
CA ILE A 189 23.35 -14.85 13.13
C ILE A 189 23.65 -16.18 13.83
N GLY A 190 22.70 -16.73 14.59
CA GLY A 190 22.87 -17.99 15.31
C GLY A 190 23.09 -19.21 14.41
N ILE A 191 22.49 -19.22 13.20
CA ILE A 191 22.70 -20.27 12.18
C ILE A 191 23.98 -20.02 11.37
N GLY A 192 24.62 -18.84 11.50
CA GLY A 192 25.84 -18.49 10.78
C GLY A 192 25.62 -18.03 9.33
N ILE A 193 24.39 -17.73 8.93
CA ILE A 193 24.07 -17.19 7.59
C ILE A 193 24.57 -15.75 7.45
N MET A 194 24.50 -14.97 8.55
CA MET A 194 24.87 -13.56 8.55
C MET A 194 25.86 -13.27 9.67
N PRO A 195 27.01 -12.61 9.38
CA PRO A 195 27.90 -12.13 10.43
C PRO A 195 27.26 -10.95 11.19
N PHE A 196 27.64 -10.74 12.44
CA PHE A 196 27.12 -9.63 13.25
C PHE A 196 27.35 -8.25 12.59
N SER A 197 28.45 -8.08 11.87
CA SER A 197 28.76 -6.87 11.09
C SER A 197 27.76 -6.64 9.96
N GLY A 198 27.10 -7.67 9.44
CA GLY A 198 26.08 -7.57 8.40
C GLY A 198 24.81 -6.83 8.83
N LEU A 199 24.57 -6.66 10.15
CA LEU A 199 23.46 -5.85 10.66
C LEU A 199 23.55 -4.39 10.22
N PHE A 200 24.74 -3.84 10.11
CA PHE A 200 24.96 -2.46 9.69
C PHE A 200 24.69 -2.26 8.19
N ALA A 201 24.83 -3.30 7.39
CA ALA A 201 24.50 -3.26 5.95
C ALA A 201 22.99 -3.26 5.67
N LEU A 202 22.16 -3.52 6.71
CA LEU A 202 20.69 -3.46 6.61
C LEU A 202 20.13 -2.07 6.90
N ILE A 203 20.96 -1.13 7.35
CA ILE A 203 20.52 0.24 7.51
C ILE A 203 20.36 0.79 6.09
N PRO A 204 19.13 1.08 5.64
CA PRO A 204 18.95 1.58 4.29
C PRO A 204 19.65 2.93 4.15
N ASP A 205 20.39 3.13 3.07
CA ASP A 205 21.00 4.40 2.73
C ASP A 205 19.90 5.42 2.45
N PHE A 206 19.60 6.24 3.45
CA PHE A 206 18.59 7.28 3.32
C PHE A 206 19.18 8.44 2.51
N THR A 207 19.09 8.33 1.20
CA THR A 207 19.51 9.39 0.29
C THR A 207 18.28 10.17 -0.19
N PHE A 208 18.33 11.49 -0.01
CA PHE A 208 17.27 12.35 -0.50
C PHE A 208 17.42 12.51 -2.03
N HIS A 209 16.49 11.94 -2.77
CA HIS A 209 16.43 12.08 -4.23
C HIS A 209 15.24 12.95 -4.64
N ILE A 210 15.28 14.22 -4.20
CA ILE A 210 14.28 15.20 -4.65
C ILE A 210 14.69 15.63 -6.07
N PRO A 211 13.82 15.54 -7.07
CA PRO A 211 14.14 15.95 -8.42
C PRO A 211 14.44 17.45 -8.46
N GLU A 212 15.55 17.85 -9.08
CA GLU A 212 15.93 19.25 -9.26
C GLU A 212 14.91 20.02 -10.10
N THR A 213 14.30 19.33 -11.07
CA THR A 213 13.22 19.85 -11.90
C THR A 213 12.03 18.90 -11.83
N LEU A 214 10.84 19.44 -11.60
CA LEU A 214 9.61 18.63 -11.58
C LEU A 214 9.31 18.09 -12.99
N PRO A 215 9.09 16.77 -13.14
CA PRO A 215 8.89 16.15 -14.44
C PRO A 215 7.45 16.34 -14.94
N PHE A 216 7.06 17.57 -15.25
CA PHE A 216 5.69 17.90 -15.69
C PHE A 216 5.27 17.20 -16.99
N ASN A 217 6.22 16.79 -17.82
CA ASN A 217 5.95 16.08 -19.09
C ASN A 217 5.73 14.58 -18.88
N ASP A 218 6.07 14.05 -17.69
CA ASP A 218 5.88 12.63 -17.37
C ASP A 218 4.45 12.36 -16.88
N PRO A 219 3.65 11.58 -17.60
CA PRO A 219 2.29 11.24 -17.16
C PRO A 219 2.26 10.46 -15.85
N GLN A 220 3.33 9.73 -15.52
CA GLN A 220 3.47 9.04 -14.24
C GLN A 220 3.49 10.01 -13.05
N PHE A 221 4.15 11.17 -13.21
CA PHE A 221 4.15 12.23 -12.19
C PHE A 221 2.71 12.69 -11.88
N TRP A 222 1.88 12.91 -12.89
CA TRP A 222 0.49 13.33 -12.69
C TRP A 222 -0.37 12.24 -12.05
N THR A 223 -0.09 10.96 -12.33
CA THR A 223 -0.75 9.84 -11.66
C THR A 223 -0.44 9.85 -10.16
N ILE A 224 0.82 10.06 -9.78
CA ILE A 224 1.26 10.18 -8.39
C ILE A 224 0.59 11.37 -7.70
N VAL A 225 0.63 12.55 -8.34
CA VAL A 225 0.01 13.78 -7.81
C VAL A 225 -1.50 13.59 -7.60
N LEU A 226 -2.21 13.03 -8.59
CA LEU A 226 -3.64 12.78 -8.48
C LEU A 226 -3.95 11.80 -7.34
N THR A 227 -3.14 10.75 -7.17
CA THR A 227 -3.31 9.78 -6.08
C THR A 227 -3.08 10.43 -4.71
N ALA A 228 -2.03 11.24 -4.57
CA ALA A 228 -1.78 11.97 -3.33
C ALA A 228 -2.91 12.96 -3.01
N LEU A 229 -3.42 13.70 -3.99
CA LEU A 229 -4.55 14.61 -3.83
C LEU A 229 -5.83 13.86 -3.47
N LEU A 230 -6.10 12.72 -4.10
CA LEU A 230 -7.24 11.86 -3.76
C LEU A 230 -7.12 11.35 -2.32
N GLY A 231 -5.92 10.96 -1.90
CA GLY A 231 -5.64 10.52 -0.53
C GLY A 231 -5.87 11.64 0.49
N LEU A 232 -5.34 12.84 0.23
CA LEU A 232 -5.56 14.01 1.11
C LEU A 232 -7.04 14.38 1.20
N PHE A 233 -7.73 14.45 0.06
CA PHE A 233 -9.16 14.79 0.03
C PHE A 233 -10.02 13.74 0.73
N SER A 234 -9.87 12.47 0.37
CA SER A 234 -10.66 11.39 0.97
C SER A 234 -10.28 11.15 2.42
N GLY A 235 -8.99 11.34 2.78
CA GLY A 235 -8.49 11.23 4.14
C GLY A 235 -9.08 12.30 5.06
N THR A 236 -9.05 13.58 4.66
CA THR A 236 -9.66 14.68 5.44
C THR A 236 -11.18 14.48 5.59
N ALA A 237 -11.87 14.08 4.53
CA ALA A 237 -13.29 13.77 4.57
C ALA A 237 -13.59 12.59 5.52
N THR A 238 -12.73 11.57 5.53
CA THR A 238 -12.83 10.41 6.44
C THR A 238 -12.66 10.85 7.89
N LEU A 239 -11.67 11.67 8.21
CA LEU A 239 -11.47 12.19 9.56
C LEU A 239 -12.68 12.98 10.06
N TYR A 240 -13.25 13.83 9.21
CA TYR A 240 -14.43 14.64 9.56
C TYR A 240 -15.66 13.75 9.81
N THR A 241 -15.92 12.77 8.97
CA THR A 241 -17.10 11.90 9.08
C THR A 241 -16.98 10.91 10.23
N THR A 242 -15.78 10.38 10.51
CA THR A 242 -15.55 9.43 11.60
C THR A 242 -15.53 10.07 12.99
N PHE A 243 -15.56 11.41 13.07
CA PHE A 243 -15.55 12.10 14.36
C PHE A 243 -16.70 11.65 15.29
N ASN A 244 -17.88 11.38 14.72
CA ASN A 244 -19.07 10.93 15.46
C ASN A 244 -19.17 9.39 15.60
N GLU A 245 -18.20 8.63 15.06
CA GLU A 245 -18.19 7.18 15.12
C GLU A 245 -17.54 6.61 16.39
N LYS A 246 -17.60 5.28 16.53
CA LYS A 246 -16.95 4.57 17.63
C LYS A 246 -15.46 4.91 17.68
N ARG A 247 -14.91 5.07 18.88
CA ARG A 247 -13.49 5.39 19.10
C ARG A 247 -12.54 4.43 18.39
N GLN A 248 -12.90 3.15 18.31
CA GLN A 248 -12.15 2.11 17.63
C GLN A 248 -12.07 2.36 16.10
N THR A 249 -13.22 2.58 15.44
CA THR A 249 -13.30 2.87 14.01
C THR A 249 -12.50 4.13 13.65
N ARG A 250 -12.59 5.16 14.51
CA ARG A 250 -11.81 6.40 14.37
C ARG A 250 -10.30 6.14 14.44
N ALA A 251 -9.85 5.32 15.40
CA ALA A 251 -8.43 4.99 15.55
C ALA A 251 -7.91 4.23 14.32
N TYR A 252 -8.67 3.30 13.80
CA TYR A 252 -8.29 2.52 12.61
C TYR A 252 -8.22 3.38 11.34
N ASN A 253 -9.26 4.15 11.05
CA ASN A 253 -9.26 5.05 9.90
C ASN A 253 -8.20 6.15 10.03
N GLY A 254 -7.95 6.63 11.26
CA GLY A 254 -6.87 7.55 11.53
C GLY A 254 -5.49 6.96 11.22
N PHE A 255 -5.27 5.67 11.49
CA PHE A 255 -4.01 5.02 11.13
C PHE A 255 -3.86 4.85 9.62
N ILE A 256 -4.91 4.51 8.88
CA ILE A 256 -4.87 4.46 7.42
C ILE A 256 -4.54 5.83 6.83
N ASN A 257 -5.09 6.92 7.41
CA ASN A 257 -4.72 8.27 7.02
C ASN A 257 -3.24 8.58 7.29
N LEU A 258 -2.75 8.19 8.46
CA LEU A 258 -1.35 8.35 8.82
C LEU A 258 -0.44 7.59 7.85
N LEU A 259 -0.79 6.35 7.50
CA LEU A 259 -0.09 5.54 6.51
C LEU A 259 -0.05 6.20 5.14
N SER A 260 -1.19 6.76 4.68
CA SER A 260 -1.28 7.48 3.41
C SER A 260 -0.38 8.71 3.38
N VAL A 261 -0.44 9.55 4.41
CA VAL A 261 0.38 10.77 4.51
C VAL A 261 1.87 10.40 4.61
N TYR A 262 2.20 9.40 5.42
CA TYR A 262 3.57 8.95 5.58
C TYR A 262 4.17 8.42 4.27
N SER A 263 3.43 7.56 3.54
CA SER A 263 3.87 7.06 2.24
C SER A 263 4.01 8.17 1.20
N ALA A 264 3.11 9.18 1.23
CA ALA A 264 3.23 10.35 0.37
C ALA A 264 4.48 11.19 0.70
N ILE A 265 4.82 11.35 1.98
CA ILE A 265 6.04 12.03 2.41
C ILE A 265 7.29 11.27 1.92
N LEU A 266 7.35 9.95 2.12
CA LEU A 266 8.46 9.13 1.64
C LEU A 266 8.62 9.23 0.11
N LEU A 267 7.51 9.25 -0.63
CA LEU A 267 7.50 9.39 -2.07
C LEU A 267 8.03 10.76 -2.54
N ILE A 268 7.76 11.84 -1.79
CA ILE A 268 8.31 13.18 -2.10
C ILE A 268 9.81 13.23 -1.81
N ILE A 269 10.24 12.62 -0.70
CA ILE A 269 11.64 12.64 -0.26
C ILE A 269 12.51 11.80 -1.20
N ASP A 270 12.01 10.65 -1.65
CA ASP A 270 12.73 9.71 -2.49
C ASP A 270 11.93 9.42 -3.78
N TYR A 271 11.71 10.48 -4.57
CA TYR A 271 10.93 10.40 -5.81
C TYR A 271 11.52 9.42 -6.83
N ARG A 272 12.83 9.24 -6.86
CA ARG A 272 13.50 8.32 -7.78
C ARG A 272 13.00 6.89 -7.60
N ASN A 273 12.74 6.49 -6.36
CA ASN A 273 12.27 5.16 -5.99
C ASN A 273 10.75 5.13 -5.75
N TYR A 274 9.97 5.96 -6.47
CA TYR A 274 8.52 6.06 -6.27
C TYR A 274 7.79 4.71 -6.36
N THR A 275 8.31 3.76 -7.12
CA THR A 275 7.75 2.41 -7.28
C THR A 275 7.76 1.60 -5.98
N LEU A 276 8.57 1.99 -4.98
CA LEU A 276 8.56 1.37 -3.64
C LEU A 276 7.38 1.86 -2.80
N TYR A 277 7.09 3.16 -2.82
CA TYR A 277 6.13 3.77 -1.90
C TYR A 277 4.73 3.91 -2.49
N LEU A 278 4.63 4.03 -3.83
CA LEU A 278 3.36 4.24 -4.53
C LEU A 278 2.35 3.11 -4.30
N PRO A 279 2.70 1.80 -4.33
CA PRO A 279 1.74 0.73 -4.06
C PRO A 279 1.16 0.80 -2.65
N VAL A 280 1.97 1.20 -1.66
CA VAL A 280 1.51 1.39 -0.27
C VAL A 280 0.57 2.59 -0.18
N LEU A 281 0.89 3.68 -0.87
CA LEU A 281 0.01 4.83 -0.99
C LEU A 281 -1.31 4.44 -1.65
N ASN A 282 -1.27 3.71 -2.76
CA ASN A 282 -2.44 3.21 -3.48
C ASN A 282 -3.35 2.38 -2.57
N MET A 283 -2.77 1.49 -1.77
CA MET A 283 -3.49 0.65 -0.80
C MET A 283 -4.23 1.51 0.23
N ALA A 284 -3.55 2.49 0.83
CA ALA A 284 -4.15 3.36 1.85
C ALA A 284 -5.22 4.27 1.25
N VAL A 285 -4.95 4.88 0.09
CA VAL A 285 -5.88 5.75 -0.64
C VAL A 285 -7.11 4.98 -1.12
N ALA A 286 -6.95 3.74 -1.56
CA ALA A 286 -8.08 2.88 -1.94
C ALA A 286 -9.08 2.69 -0.80
N MET A 287 -8.60 2.49 0.43
CA MET A 287 -9.46 2.38 1.63
C MET A 287 -10.15 3.70 1.95
N GLN A 288 -9.41 4.82 1.90
CA GLN A 288 -9.96 6.16 2.17
C GLN A 288 -11.02 6.56 1.14
N ALA A 289 -10.72 6.36 -0.15
CA ALA A 289 -11.66 6.64 -1.24
C ALA A 289 -12.92 5.76 -1.12
N ALA A 290 -12.74 4.48 -0.81
CA ALA A 290 -13.87 3.57 -0.60
C ALA A 290 -14.75 4.01 0.57
N PHE A 291 -14.17 4.45 1.69
CA PHE A 291 -14.91 5.01 2.82
C PHE A 291 -15.71 6.25 2.39
N PHE A 292 -15.06 7.20 1.71
CA PHE A 292 -15.68 8.42 1.24
C PHE A 292 -16.88 8.16 0.32
N PHE A 293 -16.70 7.35 -0.74
CA PHE A 293 -17.75 7.09 -1.72
C PHE A 293 -18.87 6.19 -1.20
N THR A 294 -18.59 5.30 -0.25
CA THR A 294 -19.64 4.50 0.40
C THR A 294 -20.58 5.35 1.25
N ASN A 295 -20.06 6.40 1.88
CA ASN A 295 -20.85 7.30 2.72
C ASN A 295 -21.51 8.43 1.91
N ASN A 296 -20.91 8.87 0.80
CA ASN A 296 -21.40 9.95 -0.05
C ASN A 296 -22.11 9.44 -1.31
N THR A 297 -23.31 8.85 -1.13
CA THR A 297 -24.14 8.35 -2.28
C THR A 297 -25.06 9.40 -2.90
N LYS A 298 -24.94 10.67 -2.52
CA LYS A 298 -25.69 11.81 -3.11
C LYS A 298 -25.18 12.10 -4.53
N LYS A 299 -25.96 12.89 -5.31
CA LYS A 299 -25.61 13.25 -6.71
C LYS A 299 -24.15 13.70 -6.87
N TYR A 300 -23.68 14.57 -6.00
CA TYR A 300 -22.28 15.06 -6.04
C TYR A 300 -21.24 13.94 -5.88
N GLY A 301 -21.48 13.00 -4.96
CA GLY A 301 -20.57 11.85 -4.78
C GLY A 301 -20.53 10.94 -6.00
N VAL A 302 -21.68 10.76 -6.68
CA VAL A 302 -21.77 9.98 -7.92
C VAL A 302 -21.00 10.67 -9.05
N VAL A 303 -21.19 11.97 -9.24
CA VAL A 303 -20.48 12.74 -10.26
C VAL A 303 -18.96 12.70 -10.01
N LEU A 304 -18.55 12.93 -8.77
CA LEU A 304 -17.13 12.89 -8.40
C LEU A 304 -16.52 11.50 -8.62
N PHE A 305 -17.26 10.42 -8.31
CA PHE A 305 -16.81 9.05 -8.59
C PHE A 305 -16.50 8.81 -10.06
N TYR A 306 -17.43 9.18 -10.96
CA TYR A 306 -17.21 9.03 -12.40
C TYR A 306 -16.10 9.97 -12.91
N LEU A 307 -16.00 11.18 -12.38
CA LEU A 307 -14.94 12.12 -12.74
C LEU A 307 -13.55 11.53 -12.38
N ILE A 308 -13.39 10.98 -11.18
CA ILE A 308 -12.14 10.35 -10.78
C ILE A 308 -11.84 9.14 -11.68
N LEU A 309 -12.84 8.31 -11.97
CA LEU A 309 -12.66 7.15 -12.82
C LEU A 309 -12.24 7.55 -14.25
N THR A 310 -12.85 8.61 -14.82
CA THR A 310 -12.45 9.12 -16.13
C THR A 310 -11.07 9.75 -16.13
N LEU A 311 -10.69 10.48 -15.07
CA LEU A 311 -9.34 11.04 -14.95
C LEU A 311 -8.27 9.94 -14.90
N TYR A 312 -8.48 8.90 -14.09
CA TYR A 312 -7.51 7.79 -14.01
C TYR A 312 -7.45 7.00 -15.32
N THR A 313 -8.57 6.76 -15.99
CA THR A 313 -8.54 6.10 -17.30
C THR A 313 -7.85 6.97 -18.36
N GLY A 314 -8.03 8.29 -18.31
CA GLY A 314 -7.31 9.24 -19.17
C GLY A 314 -5.80 9.22 -18.92
N LEU A 315 -5.38 9.24 -17.66
CA LEU A 315 -3.97 9.13 -17.27
C LEU A 315 -3.38 7.77 -17.67
N PHE A 316 -4.14 6.68 -17.53
CA PHE A 316 -3.71 5.36 -18.00
C PHE A 316 -3.42 5.36 -19.50
N VAL A 317 -4.33 5.89 -20.32
CA VAL A 317 -4.13 6.00 -21.77
C VAL A 317 -2.91 6.87 -22.08
N TRP A 318 -2.73 7.99 -21.38
CA TRP A 318 -1.56 8.86 -21.57
C TRP A 318 -0.25 8.15 -21.19
N ASN A 319 -0.24 7.37 -20.10
CA ASN A 319 0.92 6.56 -19.68
C ASN A 319 1.27 5.43 -20.68
N LEU A 320 0.33 5.01 -21.55
CA LEU A 320 0.59 4.01 -22.58
C LEU A 320 1.15 4.60 -23.88
N LEU A 321 0.97 5.91 -24.09
CA LEU A 321 1.50 6.57 -25.29
C LEU A 321 3.01 6.76 -25.12
N PRO A 322 3.82 6.41 -26.14
CA PRO A 322 5.25 6.70 -26.10
C PRO A 322 5.44 8.23 -26.11
N VAL A 323 6.11 8.75 -25.09
CA VAL A 323 6.51 10.16 -25.00
C VAL A 323 7.81 10.36 -25.73
#